data_8f03b64a44b5412a06c2d78cd349426f
#
_entry.id   8f03b64a44b5412a06c2d78cd349426f
#
_cell.length_a   1.000
_cell.length_b   1.000
_cell.length_c   1.000
_cell.angle_alpha   90.00
_cell.angle_beta   90.00
_cell.angle_gamma   90.00
#
_symmetry.space_group_name_H-M   'P 1'
#
loop_
_entity.id
_entity.type
_entity.pdbx_description
1 polymer ?
#
loop_
_entity_poly.entity_id
_entity_poly.type
_entity_poly.pdbx_seq_one_letter_code
_entity_poly.pdbx_strand_id
1 'polypeptide(L)'
;LGDGREIFEFVLNGSEILAGFSTKEAGNLALHVGDEVKNVEQNRKNLCDFLGLDELKFMTQTHSSIVKILKNKDDELGECDAAITALRGIGICVMVADCSPILLYDRKSGVISAIHAGRAGVVSKIVTKTIALMQSEFGSQSSDIEAFAGVNIKGSCYEIGALDLGEFNKYKNGLNFDINLALKDEFESLGVTKFHFDKRCSHCDERFYSYRREKNTGRFAGVIALRG
;
A
#
# COMPACT_ATOMS: atom_id res chain seq x y z
N LEU A 1 28.13 3.60 2.57
CA LEU A 1 26.71 3.63 2.84
C LEU A 1 26.15 4.73 1.96
N GLY A 2 25.46 4.34 0.87
CA GLY A 2 24.84 5.28 -0.07
C GLY A 2 23.82 6.15 0.65
N ASP A 3 23.56 7.30 0.05
CA ASP A 3 22.60 8.30 0.46
C ASP A 3 21.16 7.72 0.53
N GLY A 4 20.82 6.87 1.45
CA GLY A 4 19.51 6.21 1.72
C GLY A 4 18.25 6.58 0.91
N ARG A 5 18.35 7.55 -0.01
CA ARG A 5 17.29 7.98 -0.91
C ARG A 5 16.88 6.91 -1.92
N GLU A 6 17.75 5.97 -2.24
CA GLU A 6 17.47 4.87 -3.17
C GLU A 6 16.68 3.74 -2.53
N ILE A 7 16.76 3.56 -1.20
CA ILE A 7 16.06 2.50 -0.47
C ILE A 7 14.58 2.83 -0.27
N PHE A 8 14.26 4.11 -0.01
CA PHE A 8 12.92 4.54 0.35
C PHE A 8 12.62 5.96 -0.11
N GLU A 9 11.51 6.16 -0.78
CA GLU A 9 11.02 7.44 -1.28
C GLU A 9 9.90 7.96 -0.38
N PHE A 10 10.16 9.03 0.35
CA PHE A 10 9.17 9.64 1.24
C PHE A 10 8.12 10.45 0.46
N VAL A 11 6.84 10.29 0.81
CA VAL A 11 5.74 11.17 0.41
C VAL A 11 5.33 12.10 1.56
N LEU A 12 5.50 11.64 2.82
CA LEU A 12 5.42 12.44 4.03
C LEU A 12 6.64 12.15 4.91
N ASN A 13 7.29 13.17 5.42
CA ASN A 13 8.40 13.03 6.36
C ASN A 13 8.45 14.23 7.32
N GLY A 14 7.53 14.25 8.26
CA GLY A 14 7.39 15.28 9.30
C GLY A 14 7.71 14.77 10.69
N SER A 15 7.57 15.64 11.69
CA SER A 15 7.78 15.30 13.11
C SER A 15 6.76 14.29 13.65
N GLU A 16 5.55 14.26 13.10
CA GLU A 16 4.44 13.41 13.58
C GLU A 16 4.17 12.19 12.71
N ILE A 17 4.58 12.23 11.45
CA ILE A 17 4.21 11.24 10.43
C ILE A 17 5.36 10.96 9.48
N LEU A 18 5.55 9.71 9.13
CA LEU A 18 6.28 9.31 7.94
C LEU A 18 5.39 8.43 7.07
N ALA A 19 5.51 8.60 5.76
CA ALA A 19 4.91 7.73 4.76
C ALA A 19 5.77 7.71 3.50
N GLY A 20 5.80 6.58 2.82
CA GLY A 20 6.54 6.46 1.57
C GLY A 20 6.59 5.03 1.06
N PHE A 21 7.43 4.82 0.06
CA PHE A 21 7.51 3.56 -0.66
C PHE A 21 8.97 3.12 -0.80
N SER A 22 9.25 1.85 -0.49
CA SER A 22 10.58 1.28 -0.72
C SER A 22 10.80 1.00 -2.21
N THR A 23 12.06 0.91 -2.60
CA THR A 23 12.49 0.45 -3.92
C THR A 23 13.08 -0.97 -3.81
N LYS A 24 13.55 -1.53 -4.92
CA LYS A 24 14.31 -2.79 -4.95
C LYS A 24 15.57 -2.77 -4.08
N GLU A 25 16.15 -1.59 -3.86
CA GLU A 25 17.37 -1.43 -3.04
C GLU A 25 17.15 -1.78 -1.57
N ALA A 26 15.88 -1.75 -1.09
CA ALA A 26 15.52 -2.27 0.22
C ALA A 26 15.55 -3.81 0.30
N GLY A 27 15.73 -4.50 -0.83
CA GLY A 27 15.62 -5.94 -0.95
C GLY A 27 14.16 -6.43 -0.95
N ASN A 28 14.00 -7.75 -1.09
CA ASN A 28 12.67 -8.36 -1.01
C ASN A 28 12.15 -8.36 0.43
N LEU A 29 10.90 -7.94 0.61
CA LEU A 29 10.25 -7.85 1.92
C LEU A 29 9.21 -8.94 2.16
N ALA A 30 8.97 -9.84 1.18
CA ALA A 30 7.94 -10.87 1.26
C ALA A 30 8.51 -12.27 1.49
N LEU A 31 7.95 -13.00 2.47
CA LEU A 31 8.36 -14.35 2.85
C LEU A 31 7.82 -15.45 1.91
N HIS A 32 6.84 -15.14 1.06
CA HIS A 32 6.09 -16.13 0.26
C HIS A 32 6.50 -16.18 -1.23
N VAL A 33 7.64 -15.62 -1.59
CA VAL A 33 8.07 -15.47 -3.00
C VAL A 33 9.36 -16.24 -3.34
N GLY A 34 9.73 -17.21 -2.51
CA GLY A 34 10.85 -18.12 -2.76
C GLY A 34 12.23 -17.57 -2.39
N ASP A 35 12.29 -16.49 -1.59
CA ASP A 35 13.52 -15.99 -1.01
C ASP A 35 13.83 -16.69 0.33
N GLU A 36 15.09 -16.64 0.78
CA GLU A 36 15.46 -17.16 2.10
C GLU A 36 14.88 -16.29 3.22
N VAL A 37 14.25 -16.91 4.21
CA VAL A 37 13.60 -16.21 5.33
C VAL A 37 14.56 -15.22 6.01
N LYS A 38 15.81 -15.64 6.24
CA LYS A 38 16.83 -14.78 6.87
C LYS A 38 17.13 -13.51 6.08
N ASN A 39 17.13 -13.57 4.73
CA ASN A 39 17.33 -12.40 3.89
C ASN A 39 16.17 -11.44 4.05
N VAL A 40 14.96 -11.96 4.01
CA VAL A 40 13.75 -11.13 4.13
C VAL A 40 13.67 -10.46 5.51
N GLU A 41 13.96 -11.21 6.58
CA GLU A 41 13.99 -10.68 7.95
C GLU A 41 15.06 -9.58 8.10
N GLN A 42 16.24 -9.77 7.51
CA GLN A 42 17.28 -8.76 7.52
C GLN A 42 16.90 -7.52 6.73
N ASN A 43 16.26 -7.68 5.56
CA ASN A 43 15.76 -6.55 4.76
C ASN A 43 14.70 -5.75 5.52
N ARG A 44 13.75 -6.45 6.18
CA ARG A 44 12.73 -5.81 7.02
C ARG A 44 13.35 -5.05 8.18
N LYS A 45 14.33 -5.65 8.85
CA LYS A 45 15.06 -4.99 9.93
C LYS A 45 15.80 -3.75 9.45
N ASN A 46 16.54 -3.85 8.34
CA ASN A 46 17.28 -2.72 7.77
C ASN A 46 16.34 -1.57 7.40
N LEU A 47 15.16 -1.87 6.84
CA LEU A 47 14.15 -0.86 6.51
C LEU A 47 13.59 -0.22 7.79
N CYS A 48 13.29 -1.00 8.83
CA CYS A 48 12.81 -0.53 10.12
C CYS A 48 13.82 0.43 10.77
N ASP A 49 15.09 0.02 10.83
CA ASP A 49 16.20 0.81 11.37
C ASP A 49 16.40 2.12 10.58
N PHE A 50 16.32 2.05 9.23
CA PHE A 50 16.42 3.22 8.36
C PHE A 50 15.32 4.25 8.60
N LEU A 51 14.09 3.77 8.85
CA LEU A 51 12.93 4.64 9.10
C LEU A 51 12.89 5.17 10.54
N GLY A 52 13.73 4.63 11.44
CA GLY A 52 13.77 5.01 12.84
C GLY A 52 12.49 4.63 13.58
N LEU A 53 11.92 3.46 13.29
CA LEU A 53 10.71 2.92 13.91
C LEU A 53 11.05 1.80 14.90
N ASP A 54 10.16 1.59 15.88
CA ASP A 54 10.29 0.48 16.83
C ASP A 54 10.05 -0.86 16.14
N GLU A 55 9.05 -0.91 15.25
CA GLU A 55 8.62 -2.12 14.57
C GLU A 55 7.90 -1.82 13.24
N LEU A 56 7.97 -2.78 12.31
CA LEU A 56 7.17 -2.82 11.08
C LEU A 56 6.20 -4.00 11.13
N LYS A 57 4.91 -3.74 11.02
CA LYS A 57 3.84 -4.75 10.96
C LYS A 57 3.46 -5.05 9.52
N PHE A 58 3.53 -6.32 9.16
CA PHE A 58 3.22 -6.83 7.82
C PHE A 58 1.92 -7.62 7.83
N MET A 59 1.11 -7.43 6.81
CA MET A 59 -0.11 -8.20 6.56
C MET A 59 0.21 -9.50 5.82
N THR A 60 -0.55 -10.55 6.07
CA THR A 60 -0.65 -11.71 5.17
C THR A 60 -1.70 -11.41 4.11
N GLN A 61 -1.25 -10.82 3.00
CA GLN A 61 -2.11 -10.33 1.93
C GLN A 61 -2.59 -11.47 1.04
N THR A 62 -3.90 -11.57 0.85
CA THR A 62 -4.57 -12.66 0.10
C THR A 62 -5.39 -12.16 -1.10
N HIS A 63 -5.23 -10.87 -1.46
CA HIS A 63 -6.04 -10.17 -2.48
C HIS A 63 -7.53 -10.13 -2.09
N SER A 64 -7.81 -10.10 -0.81
CA SER A 64 -9.15 -9.97 -0.22
C SER A 64 -9.59 -8.50 -0.12
N SER A 65 -10.68 -8.27 0.60
CA SER A 65 -11.08 -6.93 1.05
C SER A 65 -11.25 -6.90 2.57
N ILE A 66 -10.48 -7.73 3.29
CA ILE A 66 -10.46 -7.78 4.76
C ILE A 66 -9.65 -6.60 5.27
N VAL A 67 -10.24 -5.84 6.19
CA VAL A 67 -9.63 -4.71 6.86
C VAL A 67 -9.50 -5.03 8.35
N LYS A 68 -8.33 -4.79 8.93
CA LYS A 68 -8.10 -4.99 10.37
C LYS A 68 -7.62 -3.71 11.05
N ILE A 69 -7.94 -3.61 12.33
CA ILE A 69 -7.44 -2.54 13.20
C ILE A 69 -6.37 -3.14 14.11
N LEU A 70 -5.17 -2.57 14.07
CA LEU A 70 -4.11 -2.87 15.00
C LEU A 70 -4.33 -2.02 16.27
N LYS A 71 -4.77 -2.66 17.36
CA LYS A 71 -5.14 -2.00 18.62
C LYS A 71 -4.00 -1.98 19.64
N ASN A 72 -3.15 -3.01 19.64
CA ASN A 72 -2.00 -3.11 20.54
C ASN A 72 -0.72 -3.40 19.75
N LYS A 73 0.42 -3.00 20.29
CA LYS A 73 1.72 -3.22 19.65
C LYS A 73 2.04 -4.71 19.47
N ASP A 74 1.62 -5.53 20.41
CA ASP A 74 1.87 -6.97 20.39
C ASP A 74 0.93 -7.76 19.47
N ASP A 75 -0.11 -7.13 18.94
CA ASP A 75 -1.06 -7.78 18.03
C ASP A 75 -0.42 -8.06 16.66
N GLU A 76 -0.76 -9.22 16.10
CA GLU A 76 -0.42 -9.59 14.73
C GLU A 76 -1.57 -9.25 13.76
N LEU A 77 -1.23 -8.73 12.58
CA LEU A 77 -2.23 -8.41 11.56
C LEU A 77 -2.84 -9.67 10.93
N GLY A 78 -2.03 -10.74 10.71
CA GLY A 78 -2.49 -11.96 10.05
C GLY A 78 -3.09 -11.71 8.68
N GLU A 79 -4.11 -12.50 8.28
CA GLU A 79 -4.73 -12.38 6.96
C GLU A 79 -5.60 -11.12 6.85
N CYS A 80 -5.15 -10.16 6.07
CA CYS A 80 -5.89 -8.96 5.64
C CYS A 80 -5.17 -8.28 4.48
N ASP A 81 -5.88 -7.41 3.79
CA ASP A 81 -5.33 -6.59 2.69
C ASP A 81 -5.42 -5.09 3.00
N ALA A 82 -5.91 -4.72 4.18
CA ALA A 82 -5.79 -3.37 4.73
C ALA A 82 -5.65 -3.42 6.25
N ALA A 83 -4.85 -2.49 6.78
CA ALA A 83 -4.65 -2.32 8.21
C ALA A 83 -4.83 -0.84 8.59
N ILE A 84 -5.41 -0.60 9.76
CA ILE A 84 -5.65 0.73 10.33
C ILE A 84 -5.03 0.76 11.73
N THR A 85 -4.41 1.87 12.12
CA THR A 85 -3.94 2.07 13.48
C THR A 85 -3.84 3.55 13.86
N ALA A 86 -3.90 3.82 15.16
CA ALA A 86 -3.52 5.08 15.78
C ALA A 86 -2.29 4.94 16.70
N LEU A 87 -1.62 3.78 16.67
CA LEU A 87 -0.43 3.52 17.47
C LEU A 87 0.76 4.31 16.93
N ARG A 88 1.61 4.79 17.85
CA ARG A 88 2.84 5.52 17.51
C ARG A 88 4.07 4.62 17.61
N GLY A 89 5.09 4.96 16.81
CA GLY A 89 6.37 4.24 16.75
C GLY A 89 6.32 2.97 15.88
N ILE A 90 5.13 2.56 15.42
CA ILE A 90 4.94 1.37 14.59
C ILE A 90 4.60 1.77 13.16
N GLY A 91 5.29 1.14 12.20
CA GLY A 91 4.96 1.24 10.78
C GLY A 91 4.05 0.08 10.34
N ILE A 92 2.93 0.39 9.69
CA ILE A 92 2.15 -0.62 8.96
C ILE A 92 2.59 -0.66 7.50
N CYS A 93 2.76 -1.88 6.99
CA CYS A 93 3.38 -2.15 5.70
C CYS A 93 2.41 -2.86 4.75
N VAL A 94 2.35 -2.37 3.52
CA VAL A 94 1.68 -3.04 2.40
C VAL A 94 2.71 -3.45 1.35
N MET A 95 2.79 -4.74 1.03
CA MET A 95 3.75 -5.30 0.08
C MET A 95 3.13 -5.45 -1.30
N VAL A 96 3.86 -5.05 -2.33
CA VAL A 96 3.35 -5.10 -3.72
C VAL A 96 4.43 -5.46 -4.74
N ALA A 97 3.98 -5.99 -5.86
CA ALA A 97 4.66 -6.04 -7.16
C ALA A 97 3.55 -5.97 -8.22
N ASP A 98 3.23 -4.76 -8.67
CA ASP A 98 2.18 -4.33 -9.59
C ASP A 98 0.85 -3.87 -8.98
N CYS A 99 0.37 -4.45 -7.88
CA CYS A 99 -0.81 -3.91 -7.19
C CYS A 99 -0.56 -2.50 -6.66
N SER A 100 -1.61 -1.73 -6.41
CA SER A 100 -1.48 -0.37 -5.87
C SER A 100 -1.31 -0.41 -4.35
N PRO A 101 -0.17 0.04 -3.80
CA PRO A 101 -0.03 0.29 -2.38
C PRO A 101 -0.65 1.65 -2.08
N ILE A 102 -1.61 1.69 -1.15
CA ILE A 102 -2.27 2.94 -0.77
C ILE A 102 -1.99 3.21 0.70
N LEU A 103 -1.59 4.44 1.01
CA LEU A 103 -1.37 4.93 2.36
C LEU A 103 -2.39 6.03 2.64
N LEU A 104 -3.13 5.92 3.74
CA LEU A 104 -4.11 6.93 4.16
C LEU A 104 -3.65 7.56 5.47
N TYR A 105 -3.78 8.88 5.56
CA TYR A 105 -3.53 9.64 6.78
C TYR A 105 -4.68 10.60 7.06
N ASP A 106 -5.31 10.44 8.22
CA ASP A 106 -6.19 11.45 8.82
C ASP A 106 -5.42 12.16 9.95
N ARG A 107 -4.92 13.36 9.63
CA ARG A 107 -4.15 14.16 10.59
C ARG A 107 -5.01 14.55 11.81
N LYS A 108 -6.30 14.76 11.61
CA LYS A 108 -7.18 15.31 12.64
C LYS A 108 -7.52 14.27 13.71
N SER A 109 -7.80 13.04 13.30
CA SER A 109 -8.06 11.94 14.23
C SER A 109 -6.76 11.21 14.63
N GLY A 110 -5.62 11.49 13.99
CA GLY A 110 -4.35 10.82 14.27
C GLY A 110 -4.38 9.34 13.89
N VAL A 111 -4.99 9.01 12.75
CA VAL A 111 -5.18 7.63 12.27
C VAL A 111 -4.52 7.44 10.92
N ILE A 112 -3.90 6.29 10.74
CA ILE A 112 -3.24 5.88 9.50
C ILE A 112 -3.76 4.55 9.01
N SER A 113 -3.63 4.32 7.69
CA SER A 113 -3.94 3.02 7.08
C SER A 113 -2.98 2.69 5.95
N ALA A 114 -2.69 1.40 5.77
CA ALA A 114 -2.02 0.84 4.60
C ALA A 114 -2.93 -0.17 3.93
N ILE A 115 -3.10 -0.08 2.59
CA ILE A 115 -4.07 -0.86 1.81
C ILE A 115 -3.38 -1.50 0.62
N HIS A 116 -3.59 -2.80 0.42
CA HIS A 116 -3.23 -3.55 -0.76
C HIS A 116 -4.40 -3.53 -1.76
N ALA A 117 -4.34 -2.63 -2.73
CA ALA A 117 -5.37 -2.49 -3.75
C ALA A 117 -4.94 -3.17 -5.06
N GLY A 118 -4.98 -4.50 -5.09
CA GLY A 118 -4.96 -5.27 -6.32
C GLY A 118 -6.32 -5.22 -7.03
N ARG A 119 -6.41 -5.74 -8.25
CA ARG A 119 -7.67 -5.77 -9.02
C ARG A 119 -8.85 -6.34 -8.22
N ALA A 120 -8.66 -7.48 -7.54
CA ALA A 120 -9.73 -8.09 -6.75
C ALA A 120 -10.15 -7.20 -5.57
N GLY A 121 -9.19 -6.59 -4.86
CA GLY A 121 -9.46 -5.66 -3.77
C GLY A 121 -10.23 -4.41 -4.25
N VAL A 122 -9.85 -3.83 -5.40
CA VAL A 122 -10.55 -2.69 -6.02
C VAL A 122 -12.00 -3.05 -6.36
N VAL A 123 -12.20 -4.18 -7.05
CA VAL A 123 -13.57 -4.65 -7.39
C VAL A 123 -14.40 -4.94 -6.14
N SER A 124 -13.75 -5.41 -5.07
CA SER A 124 -14.40 -5.65 -3.77
C SER A 124 -14.49 -4.42 -2.86
N LYS A 125 -14.14 -3.22 -3.38
CA LYS A 125 -14.26 -1.92 -2.69
C LYS A 125 -13.45 -1.86 -1.38
N ILE A 126 -12.18 -2.30 -1.41
CA ILE A 126 -11.35 -2.34 -0.20
C ILE A 126 -11.10 -0.94 0.39
N VAL A 127 -10.96 0.09 -0.45
CA VAL A 127 -10.77 1.49 0.00
C VAL A 127 -12.02 1.98 0.71
N THR A 128 -13.21 1.75 0.13
CA THR A 128 -14.50 2.09 0.75
C THR A 128 -14.65 1.45 2.12
N LYS A 129 -14.34 0.15 2.24
CA LYS A 129 -14.41 -0.59 3.51
C LYS A 129 -13.43 -0.03 4.54
N THR A 130 -12.23 0.32 4.12
CA THR A 130 -11.21 0.88 5.00
C THR A 130 -11.63 2.25 5.53
N ILE A 131 -12.08 3.15 4.66
CA ILE A 131 -12.52 4.49 5.05
C ILE A 131 -13.77 4.40 5.95
N ALA A 132 -14.73 3.53 5.64
CA ALA A 132 -15.90 3.32 6.48
C ALA A 132 -15.52 2.86 7.90
N LEU A 133 -14.50 1.99 8.02
CA LEU A 133 -14.00 1.54 9.32
C LEU A 133 -13.22 2.66 10.06
N MET A 134 -12.44 3.49 9.34
CA MET A 134 -11.82 4.68 9.93
C MET A 134 -12.87 5.66 10.46
N GLN A 135 -13.98 5.85 9.74
CA GLN A 135 -15.09 6.69 10.16
C GLN A 135 -15.80 6.15 11.41
N SER A 136 -16.15 4.86 11.41
CA SER A 136 -16.93 4.26 12.52
C SER A 136 -16.12 4.11 13.81
N GLU A 137 -14.82 3.76 13.70
CA GLU A 137 -14.00 3.42 14.86
C GLU A 137 -13.19 4.60 15.40
N PHE A 138 -12.85 5.58 14.54
CA PHE A 138 -11.98 6.69 14.90
C PHE A 138 -12.61 8.07 14.65
N GLY A 139 -13.83 8.13 14.12
CA GLY A 139 -14.51 9.39 13.82
C GLY A 139 -13.91 10.19 12.66
N SER A 140 -13.08 9.54 11.82
CA SER A 140 -12.47 10.17 10.63
C SER A 140 -13.54 10.77 9.71
N GLN A 141 -13.19 11.88 9.08
CA GLN A 141 -14.02 12.45 8.01
C GLN A 141 -13.27 12.30 6.68
N SER A 142 -13.98 11.92 5.61
CA SER A 142 -13.35 11.72 4.29
C SER A 142 -12.58 12.95 3.80
N SER A 143 -13.07 14.15 4.10
CA SER A 143 -12.42 15.41 3.75
C SER A 143 -11.10 15.69 4.50
N ASP A 144 -10.89 15.03 5.66
CA ASP A 144 -9.68 15.17 6.48
C ASP A 144 -8.61 14.11 6.10
N ILE A 145 -9.01 13.09 5.32
CA ILE A 145 -8.11 12.02 4.85
C ILE A 145 -7.29 12.50 3.66
N GLU A 146 -5.98 12.28 3.74
CA GLU A 146 -5.06 12.40 2.61
C GLU A 146 -4.57 11.01 2.20
N ALA A 147 -4.66 10.72 0.88
CA ALA A 147 -4.36 9.41 0.30
C ALA A 147 -3.15 9.48 -0.65
N PHE A 148 -2.26 8.51 -0.54
CA PHE A 148 -1.09 8.36 -1.40
C PHE A 148 -1.11 6.96 -2.02
N ALA A 149 -1.36 6.88 -3.32
CA ALA A 149 -1.24 5.66 -4.10
C ALA A 149 0.16 5.62 -4.74
N GLY A 150 0.96 4.65 -4.34
CA GLY A 150 2.33 4.49 -4.79
C GLY A 150 2.46 3.88 -6.18
N VAL A 151 3.69 3.53 -6.53
CA VAL A 151 4.01 2.91 -7.82
C VAL A 151 3.24 1.61 -7.98
N ASN A 152 2.57 1.46 -9.12
CA ASN A 152 1.79 0.27 -9.48
C ASN A 152 1.83 0.05 -10.98
N ILE A 153 1.34 -1.08 -11.48
CA ILE A 153 1.21 -1.31 -12.91
C ILE A 153 0.15 -0.38 -13.51
N LYS A 154 0.48 0.32 -14.59
CA LYS A 154 -0.46 1.25 -15.24
C LYS A 154 -1.36 0.54 -16.26
N GLY A 155 -2.51 1.13 -16.55
CA GLY A 155 -3.48 0.56 -17.47
C GLY A 155 -2.90 0.16 -18.83
N SER A 156 -1.94 0.92 -19.35
CA SER A 156 -1.23 0.57 -20.60
C SER A 156 -0.46 -0.75 -20.57
N CYS A 157 -0.08 -1.22 -19.35
CA CYS A 157 0.70 -2.45 -19.14
C CYS A 157 -0.11 -3.56 -18.45
N TYR A 158 -1.32 -3.25 -17.95
CA TYR A 158 -2.09 -4.19 -17.14
C TYR A 158 -3.17 -4.87 -17.96
N GLU A 159 -2.74 -5.78 -18.83
CA GLU A 159 -3.65 -6.66 -19.58
C GLU A 159 -4.27 -7.71 -18.64
N ILE A 160 -5.59 -7.83 -18.67
CA ILE A 160 -6.39 -8.82 -17.94
C ILE A 160 -7.24 -9.69 -18.86
N GLY A 161 -7.10 -9.50 -20.17
CA GLY A 161 -7.86 -10.23 -21.17
C GLY A 161 -9.35 -9.88 -21.20
N ALA A 162 -10.17 -10.83 -21.58
CA ALA A 162 -11.62 -10.69 -21.69
C ALA A 162 -12.37 -10.83 -20.34
N LEU A 163 -11.64 -10.76 -19.21
CA LEU A 163 -12.26 -10.91 -17.89
C LEU A 163 -13.36 -9.87 -17.71
N ASP A 164 -14.57 -10.34 -17.33
CA ASP A 164 -15.69 -9.50 -16.97
C ASP A 164 -15.57 -9.06 -15.50
N LEU A 165 -15.59 -7.75 -15.29
CA LEU A 165 -15.49 -7.10 -13.97
C LEU A 165 -16.79 -6.38 -13.59
N GLY A 166 -17.91 -6.68 -14.26
CA GLY A 166 -19.20 -6.03 -14.01
C GLY A 166 -19.12 -4.52 -14.21
N GLU A 167 -19.55 -3.73 -13.22
CA GLU A 167 -19.53 -2.27 -13.29
C GLU A 167 -18.14 -1.66 -13.51
N PHE A 168 -17.07 -2.41 -13.16
CA PHE A 168 -15.68 -1.97 -13.35
C PHE A 168 -15.18 -2.12 -14.79
N ASN A 169 -15.95 -2.72 -15.69
CA ASN A 169 -15.60 -2.78 -17.11
C ASN A 169 -15.40 -1.40 -17.73
N LYS A 170 -16.03 -0.35 -17.18
CA LYS A 170 -15.84 1.04 -17.61
C LYS A 170 -14.40 1.56 -17.47
N TYR A 171 -13.58 0.92 -16.63
CA TYR A 171 -12.16 1.23 -16.46
C TYR A 171 -11.24 0.37 -17.34
N LYS A 172 -11.81 -0.41 -18.25
CA LYS A 172 -11.05 -1.16 -19.25
C LYS A 172 -10.88 -0.33 -20.52
N ASN A 173 -9.70 -0.48 -21.13
CA ASN A 173 -9.43 -0.06 -22.49
C ASN A 173 -8.99 -1.30 -23.30
N GLY A 174 -9.90 -1.86 -24.09
CA GLY A 174 -9.70 -3.16 -24.72
C GLY A 174 -9.52 -4.28 -23.67
N LEU A 175 -8.39 -4.94 -23.69
CA LEU A 175 -8.05 -6.04 -22.76
C LEU A 175 -7.36 -5.53 -21.50
N ASN A 176 -7.06 -4.26 -21.39
CA ASN A 176 -6.32 -3.67 -20.28
C ASN A 176 -7.27 -3.04 -19.24
N PHE A 177 -6.87 -3.10 -17.97
CA PHE A 177 -7.62 -2.50 -16.85
C PHE A 177 -6.80 -1.42 -16.15
N ASP A 178 -7.41 -0.26 -15.91
CA ASP A 178 -6.76 0.84 -15.22
C ASP A 178 -7.21 0.92 -13.76
N ILE A 179 -6.36 0.39 -12.86
CA ILE A 179 -6.58 0.45 -11.41
C ILE A 179 -6.67 1.89 -10.92
N ASN A 180 -5.85 2.81 -11.47
CA ASN A 180 -5.79 4.18 -10.98
C ASN A 180 -7.06 4.97 -11.32
N LEU A 181 -7.66 4.73 -12.49
CA LEU A 181 -8.95 5.32 -12.82
C LEU A 181 -10.06 4.84 -11.88
N ALA A 182 -10.09 3.52 -11.60
CA ALA A 182 -11.06 2.96 -10.67
C ALA A 182 -10.90 3.52 -9.25
N LEU A 183 -9.66 3.61 -8.74
CA LEU A 183 -9.36 4.17 -7.43
C LEU A 183 -9.67 5.67 -7.36
N LYS A 184 -9.42 6.43 -8.43
CA LYS A 184 -9.75 7.84 -8.50
C LYS A 184 -11.25 8.06 -8.32
N ASP A 185 -12.07 7.37 -9.11
CA ASP A 185 -13.52 7.45 -8.99
C ASP A 185 -14.01 7.02 -7.60
N GLU A 186 -13.36 6.01 -7.00
CA GLU A 186 -13.70 5.55 -5.64
C GLU A 186 -13.39 6.63 -4.60
N PHE A 187 -12.21 7.27 -4.62
CA PHE A 187 -11.88 8.37 -3.71
C PHE A 187 -12.83 9.55 -3.87
N GLU A 188 -13.10 9.97 -5.11
CA GLU A 188 -14.03 11.07 -5.40
C GLU A 188 -15.44 10.76 -4.87
N SER A 189 -15.95 9.54 -5.09
CA SER A 189 -17.26 9.11 -4.60
C SER A 189 -17.38 9.06 -3.08
N LEU A 190 -16.26 8.83 -2.38
CA LEU A 190 -16.18 8.82 -0.92
C LEU A 190 -15.97 10.21 -0.31
N GLY A 191 -15.79 11.25 -1.13
CA GLY A 191 -15.52 12.61 -0.67
C GLY A 191 -14.09 12.83 -0.17
N VAL A 192 -13.16 11.96 -0.53
CA VAL A 192 -11.73 12.19 -0.32
C VAL A 192 -11.25 13.14 -1.40
N THR A 193 -10.85 14.35 -1.00
CA THR A 193 -10.45 15.42 -1.95
C THR A 193 -8.94 15.55 -2.12
N LYS A 194 -8.16 14.97 -1.20
CA LYS A 194 -6.70 15.01 -1.22
C LYS A 194 -6.17 13.61 -1.51
N PHE A 195 -5.89 13.33 -2.78
CA PHE A 195 -5.27 12.07 -3.18
C PHE A 195 -4.19 12.29 -4.24
N HIS A 196 -3.14 11.51 -4.13
CA HIS A 196 -1.95 11.58 -4.96
C HIS A 196 -1.65 10.21 -5.56
N PHE A 197 -1.46 10.17 -6.88
CA PHE A 197 -1.07 8.96 -7.60
C PHE A 197 0.36 9.10 -8.11
N ASP A 198 1.21 8.13 -7.80
CA ASP A 198 2.50 8.03 -8.49
C ASP A 198 2.27 7.76 -9.98
N LYS A 199 2.98 8.49 -10.84
CA LYS A 199 2.82 8.39 -12.29
C LYS A 199 3.63 7.24 -12.91
N ARG A 200 4.59 6.69 -12.18
CA ARG A 200 5.47 5.61 -12.65
C ARG A 200 4.72 4.29 -12.73
N CYS A 201 5.17 3.43 -13.64
CA CYS A 201 4.65 2.08 -13.82
C CYS A 201 5.67 1.07 -13.28
N SER A 202 5.25 0.20 -12.36
CA SER A 202 6.12 -0.84 -11.80
C SER A 202 6.65 -1.81 -12.84
N HIS A 203 5.88 -2.07 -13.91
CA HIS A 203 6.32 -2.91 -15.03
C HIS A 203 7.43 -2.26 -15.86
N CYS A 204 7.39 -0.93 -16.03
CA CYS A 204 8.33 -0.19 -16.89
C CYS A 204 9.55 0.35 -16.13
N ASP A 205 9.41 0.61 -14.82
CA ASP A 205 10.47 1.15 -13.97
C ASP A 205 11.17 0.02 -13.21
N GLU A 206 12.41 -0.27 -13.60
CA GLU A 206 13.19 -1.38 -13.04
C GLU A 206 13.61 -1.20 -11.58
N ARG A 207 13.43 0.01 -11.02
CA ARG A 207 13.65 0.26 -9.59
C ARG A 207 12.62 -0.42 -8.69
N PHE A 208 11.54 -0.96 -9.27
CA PHE A 208 10.48 -1.63 -8.54
C PHE A 208 10.32 -3.09 -8.99
N TYR A 209 9.93 -3.95 -8.07
CA TYR A 209 9.52 -5.32 -8.41
C TYR A 209 8.23 -5.31 -9.22
N SER A 210 8.14 -6.16 -10.24
CA SER A 210 6.96 -6.34 -11.06
C SER A 210 6.70 -7.81 -11.37
N TYR A 211 5.59 -8.33 -10.90
CA TYR A 211 5.14 -9.68 -11.19
C TYR A 211 4.83 -9.87 -12.68
N ARG A 212 4.29 -8.85 -13.33
CA ARG A 212 3.99 -8.86 -14.76
C ARG A 212 5.27 -9.04 -15.60
N ARG A 213 6.35 -8.38 -15.21
CA ARG A 213 7.65 -8.43 -15.91
C ARG A 213 8.39 -9.75 -15.62
N GLU A 214 8.48 -10.16 -14.35
CA GLU A 214 9.44 -11.17 -13.91
C GLU A 214 8.79 -12.50 -13.48
N LYS A 215 7.46 -12.55 -13.24
CA LYS A 215 6.70 -13.69 -12.69
C LYS A 215 7.14 -14.07 -11.27
N ASN A 216 8.38 -14.59 -11.12
CA ASN A 216 8.99 -14.83 -9.82
C ASN A 216 9.82 -13.60 -9.43
N THR A 217 9.33 -12.82 -8.46
CA THR A 217 9.94 -11.54 -8.09
C THR A 217 9.66 -11.21 -6.63
N GLY A 218 10.52 -10.37 -6.04
CA GLY A 218 10.34 -9.83 -4.69
C GLY A 218 9.12 -8.92 -4.56
N ARG A 219 8.99 -8.33 -3.38
CA ARG A 219 7.99 -7.29 -3.09
C ARG A 219 8.67 -6.07 -2.49
N PHE A 220 8.31 -4.90 -2.98
CA PHE A 220 8.57 -3.64 -2.30
C PHE A 220 7.36 -3.27 -1.41
N ALA A 221 7.51 -2.29 -0.55
CA ALA A 221 6.44 -1.94 0.39
C ALA A 221 6.11 -0.45 0.38
N GLY A 222 4.82 -0.14 0.57
CA GLY A 222 4.40 1.13 1.14
C GLY A 222 4.43 1.02 2.67
N VAL A 223 4.95 2.04 3.33
CA VAL A 223 5.03 2.12 4.80
C VAL A 223 4.45 3.45 5.25
N ILE A 224 3.62 3.40 6.28
CA ILE A 224 3.13 4.59 6.96
C ILE A 224 3.20 4.38 8.48
N ALA A 225 3.64 5.41 9.22
CA ALA A 225 3.78 5.36 10.66
C ALA A 225 3.54 6.73 11.29
N LEU A 226 2.83 6.75 12.41
CA LEU A 226 2.84 7.88 13.33
C LEU A 226 4.14 7.81 14.15
N ARG A 227 4.91 8.90 14.20
CA ARG A 227 6.13 8.96 15.00
C ARG A 227 5.82 8.95 16.49
N GLY A 228 6.73 8.37 17.28
CA GLY A 228 6.65 8.34 18.74
C GLY A 228 6.87 9.68 19.39
#